data_e3e52a17838bbf6034db8b2fa90cd4ba
#
_entry.id   e3e52a17838bbf6034db8b2fa90cd4ba
#
_cell.length_a   1.000
_cell.length_b   1.000
_cell.length_c   1.000
_cell.angle_alpha   90.00
_cell.angle_beta   90.00
_cell.angle_gamma   90.00
#
_symmetry.space_group_name_H-M   'P 1'
#
loop_
_entity.id
_entity.type
_entity.pdbx_description
1 polymer ?
#
loop_
_entity_poly.entity_id
_entity_poly.type
_entity_poly.pdbx_seq_one_letter_code
_entity_poly.pdbx_strand_id
1 'polypeptide(L)'
;AASAPTLFYYCTNHTGMGGQANTPTTNSFSNFAGTIQSNISPNTTSGFSIVKYTGNGSAGATVGHGLGTANIGSIFVKNLDSGSDYWYSYHKPLGATKTLILNETDAADTNTMWNNTAPTSSVFTLGSSSGSNTNNQNYIAYIFVDIQGYCKTGTYTGNGNADGTFIYTGFKPAFVMVKDSSNAGYNWMMYDNKRLGYNGGSRYLIANESYAESGSSDNLMDFTSNGFKLRIADQNINRTHTYLYMCFAENPFTSSAGT
;
A
#
# COMPACT_ATOMS: atom_id res chain seq x y z
N ALA A 1 -9.86 20.55 2.17
CA ALA A 1 -11.02 21.42 1.92
C ALA A 1 -11.41 21.27 0.46
N ALA A 2 -12.58 20.67 0.20
CA ALA A 2 -13.14 20.64 -1.13
C ALA A 2 -13.39 22.09 -1.54
N SER A 3 -12.84 22.48 -2.72
CA SER A 3 -13.04 23.76 -3.37
C SER A 3 -12.78 25.01 -2.50
N ALA A 4 -11.50 25.31 -2.26
CA ALA A 4 -11.19 26.70 -1.93
C ALA A 4 -11.55 27.56 -3.15
N PRO A 5 -12.28 28.69 -2.96
CA PRO A 5 -12.64 29.54 -4.07
C PRO A 5 -11.38 30.11 -4.73
N THR A 6 -11.46 30.38 -6.03
CA THR A 6 -10.42 31.13 -6.73
C THR A 6 -10.19 32.46 -6.00
N LEU A 7 -8.95 32.66 -5.54
CA LEU A 7 -8.58 33.92 -4.86
C LEU A 7 -7.94 34.87 -5.88
N PHE A 8 -8.41 36.09 -5.88
CA PHE A 8 -7.77 37.18 -6.63
C PHE A 8 -7.02 38.08 -5.65
N TYR A 9 -5.85 38.47 -6.02
CA TYR A 9 -5.08 39.50 -5.30
C TYR A 9 -4.79 40.67 -6.23
N TYR A 10 -4.75 41.85 -5.69
CA TYR A 10 -4.36 43.05 -6.42
C TYR A 10 -3.54 43.96 -5.51
N CYS A 11 -2.65 44.73 -6.13
CA CYS A 11 -1.86 45.70 -5.42
C CYS A 11 -2.69 46.99 -5.22
N THR A 12 -2.85 47.40 -4.00
CA THR A 12 -3.60 48.67 -3.67
C THR A 12 -2.83 49.92 -4.10
N ASN A 13 -1.51 49.81 -4.28
CA ASN A 13 -0.65 50.94 -4.60
C ASN A 13 -0.31 51.08 -6.08
N HIS A 14 -0.56 50.08 -6.89
CA HIS A 14 -0.23 50.04 -8.31
C HIS A 14 -1.40 49.54 -9.13
N THR A 15 -1.99 50.40 -9.94
CA THR A 15 -3.08 50.04 -10.83
C THR A 15 -2.65 49.01 -11.88
N GLY A 16 -3.38 47.92 -12.03
CA GLY A 16 -3.11 46.88 -13.01
C GLY A 16 -2.13 45.79 -12.54
N MET A 17 -1.63 45.88 -11.30
CA MET A 17 -0.83 44.82 -10.69
C MET A 17 -1.72 43.94 -9.82
N GLY A 18 -1.99 42.77 -10.27
CA GLY A 18 -2.75 41.74 -9.57
C GLY A 18 -2.71 40.43 -10.33
N GLY A 19 -3.31 39.43 -9.76
CA GLY A 19 -3.36 38.10 -10.37
C GLY A 19 -4.38 37.21 -9.70
N GLN A 20 -4.48 36.03 -10.24
CA GLN A 20 -5.35 34.97 -9.72
C GLN A 20 -4.46 33.94 -9.02
N ALA A 21 -4.75 33.68 -7.76
CA ALA A 21 -4.22 32.47 -7.11
C ALA A 21 -5.17 31.31 -7.47
N ASN A 22 -4.77 30.51 -8.42
CA ASN A 22 -5.47 29.27 -8.73
C ASN A 22 -5.20 28.32 -7.57
N THR A 23 -6.20 28.07 -6.74
CA THR A 23 -6.19 26.92 -5.88
C THR A 23 -6.37 25.71 -6.79
N PRO A 24 -5.39 24.80 -6.91
CA PRO A 24 -5.51 23.68 -7.80
C PRO A 24 -6.76 22.87 -7.43
N THR A 25 -7.58 22.53 -8.40
CA THR A 25 -8.70 21.60 -8.25
C THR A 25 -8.26 20.18 -7.96
N THR A 26 -6.95 19.94 -7.97
CA THR A 26 -6.31 18.68 -7.56
C THR A 26 -5.98 18.76 -6.08
N ASN A 27 -6.32 17.72 -5.32
CA ASN A 27 -5.97 17.57 -3.90
C ASN A 27 -4.46 17.36 -3.65
N SER A 28 -3.60 17.81 -4.58
CA SER A 28 -2.15 17.71 -4.49
C SER A 28 -1.55 19.03 -4.06
N PHE A 29 -0.72 19.00 -3.03
CA PHE A 29 -0.03 20.17 -2.50
C PHE A 29 1.39 19.84 -2.04
N SER A 30 2.25 20.87 -1.95
CA SER A 30 3.60 20.73 -1.44
C SER A 30 3.60 20.41 0.05
N ASN A 31 4.39 19.44 0.45
CA ASN A 31 4.59 19.04 1.84
C ASN A 31 6.07 19.25 2.21
N PHE A 32 6.29 19.99 3.28
CA PHE A 32 7.62 20.32 3.82
C PHE A 32 7.96 19.50 5.09
N ALA A 33 7.09 18.56 5.47
CA ALA A 33 7.46 17.61 6.52
C ALA A 33 8.57 16.67 6.00
N GLY A 34 9.60 16.52 6.82
CA GLY A 34 10.77 15.73 6.43
C GLY A 34 11.90 16.57 5.79
N THR A 35 12.98 15.88 5.41
CA THR A 35 14.17 16.51 4.82
C THR A 35 14.08 16.65 3.30
N ILE A 36 13.17 15.92 2.67
CA ILE A 36 12.85 16.00 1.25
C ILE A 36 11.45 16.62 1.11
N GLN A 37 11.37 17.73 0.38
CA GLN A 37 10.08 18.30 -0.01
C GLN A 37 9.37 17.33 -0.95
N SER A 38 8.07 17.11 -0.72
CA SER A 38 7.24 16.23 -1.53
C SER A 38 5.96 16.92 -2.01
N ASN A 39 5.37 16.38 -3.07
CA ASN A 39 4.01 16.69 -3.48
C ASN A 39 3.10 15.55 -3.06
N ILE A 40 2.06 15.86 -2.29
CA ILE A 40 1.19 14.85 -1.69
C ILE A 40 -0.26 15.04 -2.07
N SER A 41 -0.99 13.93 -2.17
CA SER A 41 -2.45 13.89 -2.31
C SER A 41 -3.03 12.94 -1.27
N PRO A 42 -3.14 13.38 0.00
CA PRO A 42 -3.62 12.53 1.07
C PRO A 42 -5.14 12.56 1.18
N ASN A 43 -5.72 11.40 1.48
CA ASN A 43 -7.06 11.27 1.99
C ASN A 43 -7.00 10.63 3.37
N THR A 44 -7.12 11.43 4.41
CA THR A 44 -7.00 10.97 5.81
C THR A 44 -8.17 10.10 6.25
N THR A 45 -9.33 10.24 5.61
CA THR A 45 -10.51 9.41 5.90
C THR A 45 -10.33 7.99 5.40
N SER A 46 -9.86 7.83 4.15
CA SER A 46 -9.56 6.51 3.58
C SER A 46 -8.16 6.00 3.94
N GLY A 47 -7.32 6.83 4.59
CA GLY A 47 -5.95 6.45 4.95
C GLY A 47 -5.06 6.17 3.75
N PHE A 48 -5.25 6.87 2.66
CA PHE A 48 -4.47 6.70 1.43
C PHE A 48 -3.78 8.01 1.03
N SER A 49 -2.51 7.93 0.63
CA SER A 49 -1.77 9.07 0.11
C SER A 49 -0.94 8.69 -1.10
N ILE A 50 -0.94 9.55 -2.10
CA ILE A 50 0.00 9.51 -3.22
C ILE A 50 1.06 10.57 -2.96
N VAL A 51 2.33 10.17 -2.98
CA VAL A 51 3.45 11.04 -2.66
C VAL A 51 4.46 11.00 -3.80
N LYS A 52 4.77 12.17 -4.39
CA LYS A 52 5.85 12.34 -5.36
C LYS A 52 6.99 13.10 -4.71
N TYR A 53 8.22 12.61 -4.86
CA TYR A 53 9.42 13.26 -4.32
C TYR A 53 10.62 13.02 -5.23
N THR A 54 11.67 13.85 -5.04
CA THR A 54 12.97 13.69 -5.69
C THR A 54 13.97 13.20 -4.64
N GLY A 55 14.62 12.08 -4.90
CA GLY A 55 15.64 11.51 -4.01
C GLY A 55 16.85 12.44 -3.84
N ASN A 56 17.51 12.36 -2.70
CA ASN A 56 18.71 13.13 -2.38
C ASN A 56 19.95 12.25 -2.12
N GLY A 57 19.83 10.92 -2.25
CA GLY A 57 20.91 9.95 -2.06
C GLY A 57 21.36 9.75 -0.61
N SER A 58 20.81 10.48 0.35
CA SER A 58 21.26 10.45 1.75
C SER A 58 20.46 9.42 2.57
N ALA A 59 21.15 8.48 3.20
CA ALA A 59 20.51 7.59 4.17
C ALA A 59 19.96 8.40 5.35
N GLY A 60 18.76 8.03 5.83
CA GLY A 60 18.05 8.76 6.87
C GLY A 60 17.24 9.96 6.36
N ALA A 61 17.21 10.20 5.05
CA ALA A 61 16.31 11.20 4.46
C ALA A 61 14.84 10.82 4.74
N THR A 62 14.00 11.83 4.96
CA THR A 62 12.59 11.64 5.32
C THR A 62 11.68 12.36 4.35
N VAL A 63 10.54 11.74 4.07
CA VAL A 63 9.51 12.24 3.13
C VAL A 63 8.17 12.30 3.83
N GLY A 64 7.49 13.44 3.72
CA GLY A 64 6.18 13.65 4.32
C GLY A 64 5.06 12.94 3.56
N HIS A 65 4.10 12.34 4.28
CA HIS A 65 2.99 11.61 3.68
C HIS A 65 1.60 12.23 3.91
N GLY A 66 1.46 13.18 4.84
CA GLY A 66 0.24 13.95 5.05
C GLY A 66 -0.94 13.21 5.68
N LEU A 67 -0.75 11.99 6.20
CA LEU A 67 -1.83 11.16 6.76
C LEU A 67 -2.07 11.35 8.26
N GLY A 68 -1.17 12.03 8.97
CA GLY A 68 -1.35 12.37 10.39
C GLY A 68 -1.29 11.18 11.35
N THR A 69 -0.86 10.00 10.93
CA THR A 69 -0.82 8.79 11.74
C THR A 69 0.41 7.94 11.45
N ALA A 70 0.95 7.30 12.47
CA ALA A 70 2.02 6.30 12.36
C ALA A 70 1.49 4.88 12.01
N ASN A 71 0.17 4.70 11.87
CA ASN A 71 -0.42 3.39 11.57
C ASN A 71 -0.33 3.03 10.09
N ILE A 72 0.80 3.32 9.45
CA ILE A 72 1.06 3.00 8.05
C ILE A 72 1.18 1.48 7.90
N GLY A 73 0.23 0.87 7.19
CA GLY A 73 0.19 -0.56 6.92
C GLY A 73 1.15 -0.97 5.83
N SER A 74 1.14 -0.23 4.71
CA SER A 74 1.98 -0.51 3.54
C SER A 74 2.41 0.76 2.82
N ILE A 75 3.61 0.71 2.22
CA ILE A 75 4.12 1.74 1.29
C ILE A 75 4.66 1.02 0.06
N PHE A 76 4.26 1.43 -1.14
CA PHE A 76 4.81 0.97 -2.42
C PHE A 76 5.53 2.13 -3.09
N VAL A 77 6.82 1.95 -3.41
CA VAL A 77 7.67 2.97 -4.03
C VAL A 77 8.15 2.51 -5.40
N LYS A 78 8.10 3.41 -6.37
CA LYS A 78 8.66 3.21 -7.72
C LYS A 78 9.51 4.39 -8.13
N ASN A 79 10.69 4.08 -8.65
CA ASN A 79 11.53 5.03 -9.37
C ASN A 79 10.87 5.35 -10.73
N LEU A 80 10.63 6.63 -11.01
CA LEU A 80 9.98 7.08 -12.25
C LEU A 80 10.97 7.33 -13.39
N ASP A 81 12.24 7.49 -13.06
CA ASP A 81 13.29 7.82 -14.03
C ASP A 81 14.12 6.59 -14.43
N SER A 82 13.91 5.45 -13.78
CA SER A 82 14.60 4.19 -14.09
C SER A 82 13.59 3.11 -14.51
N GLY A 83 13.78 2.56 -15.72
CA GLY A 83 12.98 1.46 -16.24
C GLY A 83 13.36 0.09 -15.67
N SER A 84 14.54 -0.02 -15.04
CA SER A 84 15.07 -1.27 -14.50
C SER A 84 14.83 -1.45 -13.00
N ASP A 85 14.41 -0.40 -12.29
CA ASP A 85 14.09 -0.50 -10.86
C ASP A 85 12.77 -1.22 -10.63
N TYR A 86 12.68 -1.90 -9.49
CA TYR A 86 11.50 -2.64 -9.06
C TYR A 86 10.48 -1.76 -8.33
N TRP A 87 9.32 -2.34 -8.01
CA TRP A 87 8.35 -1.80 -7.07
C TRP A 87 8.68 -2.27 -5.66
N TYR A 88 9.38 -1.47 -4.90
CA TYR A 88 9.76 -1.80 -3.52
C TYR A 88 8.64 -1.48 -2.55
N SER A 89 8.45 -2.35 -1.56
CA SER A 89 7.36 -2.16 -0.59
C SER A 89 7.78 -2.37 0.85
N TYR A 90 7.29 -1.46 1.70
CA TYR A 90 7.30 -1.57 3.15
C TYR A 90 5.97 -2.17 3.61
N HIS A 91 6.04 -3.03 4.61
CA HIS A 91 4.86 -3.57 5.27
C HIS A 91 5.08 -3.59 6.78
N LYS A 92 4.16 -2.95 7.52
CA LYS A 92 4.24 -2.82 8.98
C LYS A 92 4.50 -4.14 9.71
N PRO A 93 3.82 -5.26 9.38
CA PRO A 93 4.05 -6.53 10.08
C PRO A 93 5.45 -7.13 9.87
N LEU A 94 6.14 -6.74 8.80
CA LEU A 94 7.51 -7.19 8.52
C LEU A 94 8.56 -6.25 9.14
N GLY A 95 8.17 -5.02 9.45
CA GLY A 95 9.05 -3.99 10.01
C GLY A 95 9.94 -3.30 8.98
N ALA A 96 10.66 -2.27 9.43
CA ALA A 96 11.47 -1.41 8.57
C ALA A 96 12.84 -1.99 8.20
N THR A 97 13.19 -3.16 8.68
CA THR A 97 14.39 -3.90 8.26
C THR A 97 14.14 -4.83 7.08
N LYS A 98 12.88 -4.95 6.64
CA LYS A 98 12.46 -5.84 5.57
C LYS A 98 11.85 -5.06 4.41
N THR A 99 12.05 -5.60 3.20
CA THR A 99 11.45 -5.09 1.96
C THR A 99 10.94 -6.25 1.13
N LEU A 100 9.76 -6.10 0.54
CA LEU A 100 9.27 -6.98 -0.52
C LEU A 100 9.27 -6.22 -1.85
N ILE A 101 9.29 -6.98 -2.95
CA ILE A 101 9.24 -6.45 -4.31
C ILE A 101 7.94 -6.94 -4.96
N LEU A 102 7.07 -6.00 -5.35
CA LEU A 102 5.73 -6.32 -5.86
C LEU A 102 5.75 -7.03 -7.21
N ASN A 103 6.72 -6.72 -8.04
CA ASN A 103 6.85 -7.30 -9.39
C ASN A 103 7.85 -8.48 -9.45
N GLU A 104 8.14 -9.12 -8.29
CA GLU A 104 9.04 -10.26 -8.18
C GLU A 104 8.47 -11.36 -7.28
N THR A 105 9.09 -12.53 -7.35
CA THR A 105 8.71 -13.69 -6.53
C THR A 105 9.55 -13.83 -5.25
N ASP A 106 10.43 -12.89 -4.97
CA ASP A 106 11.37 -12.97 -3.86
C ASP A 106 10.69 -12.97 -2.49
N ALA A 107 11.34 -13.59 -1.52
CA ALA A 107 11.00 -13.47 -0.12
C ALA A 107 11.33 -12.07 0.42
N ALA A 108 10.86 -11.75 1.64
CA ALA A 108 11.18 -10.50 2.30
C ALA A 108 12.70 -10.40 2.58
N ASP A 109 13.35 -9.50 1.87
CA ASP A 109 14.78 -9.26 2.00
C ASP A 109 15.09 -8.35 3.19
N THR A 110 16.20 -8.65 3.89
CA THR A 110 16.72 -7.81 4.96
C THR A 110 17.68 -6.78 4.39
N ASN A 111 17.28 -5.53 4.42
CA ASN A 111 18.07 -4.44 3.86
C ASN A 111 17.81 -3.12 4.57
N THR A 112 18.48 -2.06 4.11
CA THR A 112 18.36 -0.72 4.67
C THR A 112 17.51 0.23 3.81
N MET A 113 16.62 -0.28 2.98
CA MET A 113 15.74 0.51 2.10
C MET A 113 15.00 1.62 2.88
N TRP A 114 14.51 1.28 4.08
CA TRP A 114 13.75 2.15 4.97
C TRP A 114 14.62 2.71 6.13
N ASN A 115 15.97 2.65 5.99
CA ASN A 115 16.92 3.05 7.02
C ASN A 115 16.63 2.45 8.41
N ASN A 116 16.09 1.22 8.45
CA ASN A 116 15.66 0.50 9.66
C ASN A 116 14.71 1.32 10.57
N THR A 117 13.99 2.27 10.00
CA THR A 117 13.17 3.23 10.76
C THR A 117 11.72 3.16 10.29
N ALA A 118 10.82 2.78 11.20
CA ALA A 118 9.39 2.71 10.92
C ALA A 118 8.82 4.12 10.60
N PRO A 119 7.77 4.23 9.76
CA PRO A 119 7.07 5.48 9.53
C PRO A 119 6.55 6.10 10.83
N THR A 120 6.60 7.41 10.90
CA THR A 120 6.03 8.22 11.99
C THR A 120 4.62 8.70 11.62
N SER A 121 4.05 9.60 12.42
CA SER A 121 2.77 10.25 12.07
C SER A 121 2.86 11.24 10.92
N SER A 122 4.06 11.64 10.51
CA SER A 122 4.25 12.68 9.50
C SER A 122 5.13 12.26 8.32
N VAL A 123 6.09 11.37 8.54
CA VAL A 123 7.10 11.00 7.52
C VAL A 123 7.38 9.51 7.48
N PHE A 124 7.88 9.04 6.35
CA PHE A 124 8.60 7.77 6.23
C PHE A 124 10.08 8.04 5.91
N THR A 125 10.95 7.12 6.28
CA THR A 125 12.40 7.27 6.19
C THR A 125 12.96 6.42 5.06
N LEU A 126 13.94 6.95 4.36
CA LEU A 126 14.62 6.32 3.22
C LEU A 126 16.06 5.99 3.60
N GLY A 127 16.55 4.87 3.09
CA GLY A 127 17.99 4.59 3.01
C GLY A 127 18.65 5.32 1.85
N SER A 128 19.80 4.83 1.41
CA SER A 128 20.50 5.31 0.21
C SER A 128 20.32 4.43 -1.01
N SER A 129 19.34 3.53 -0.99
CA SER A 129 19.08 2.57 -2.08
C SER A 129 18.58 3.27 -3.34
N SER A 130 19.04 2.80 -4.52
CA SER A 130 18.58 3.28 -5.82
C SER A 130 17.07 3.08 -6.03
N GLY A 131 16.50 2.05 -5.45
CA GLY A 131 15.06 1.78 -5.54
C GLY A 131 14.16 2.81 -4.87
N SER A 132 14.70 3.65 -3.96
CA SER A 132 13.89 4.63 -3.22
C SER A 132 14.51 6.02 -3.10
N ASN A 133 15.82 6.21 -3.30
CA ASN A 133 16.48 7.47 -2.94
C ASN A 133 17.77 7.80 -3.73
N THR A 134 17.86 7.50 -5.01
CA THR A 134 18.96 8.01 -5.84
C THR A 134 18.88 9.52 -5.95
N ASN A 135 20.03 10.18 -5.81
CA ASN A 135 20.11 11.63 -5.93
C ASN A 135 19.58 12.14 -7.29
N ASN A 136 18.71 13.14 -7.25
CA ASN A 136 18.07 13.79 -8.40
C ASN A 136 17.15 12.88 -9.24
N GLN A 137 16.75 11.70 -8.76
CA GLN A 137 15.74 10.89 -9.42
C GLN A 137 14.36 11.06 -8.78
N ASN A 138 13.32 10.97 -9.61
CA ASN A 138 11.94 11.12 -9.19
C ASN A 138 11.33 9.79 -8.79
N TYR A 139 10.54 9.82 -7.71
CA TYR A 139 9.84 8.66 -7.15
C TYR A 139 8.37 8.96 -6.92
N ILE A 140 7.57 7.92 -6.98
CA ILE A 140 6.20 7.91 -6.50
C ILE A 140 6.05 6.88 -5.39
N ALA A 141 5.30 7.25 -4.34
CA ALA A 141 4.92 6.33 -3.26
C ALA A 141 3.41 6.30 -3.11
N TYR A 142 2.85 5.09 -2.98
CA TYR A 142 1.46 4.83 -2.61
C TYR A 142 1.45 4.32 -1.18
N ILE A 143 0.76 5.03 -0.29
CA ILE A 143 0.81 4.80 1.15
C ILE A 143 -0.58 4.46 1.67
N PHE A 144 -0.68 3.37 2.40
CA PHE A 144 -1.92 2.85 2.96
C PHE A 144 -1.82 2.75 4.48
N VAL A 145 -2.83 3.27 5.15
CA VAL A 145 -3.01 3.18 6.61
C VAL A 145 -3.89 1.97 6.93
N ASP A 146 -3.58 1.24 7.98
CA ASP A 146 -4.52 0.28 8.55
C ASP A 146 -5.67 1.03 9.22
N ILE A 147 -6.87 0.92 8.66
CA ILE A 147 -8.10 1.53 9.18
C ILE A 147 -9.11 0.44 9.52
N GLN A 148 -9.56 0.43 10.77
CA GLN A 148 -10.58 -0.51 11.22
C GLN A 148 -11.85 -0.43 10.36
N GLY A 149 -12.34 -1.56 9.90
CA GLY A 149 -13.51 -1.64 9.04
C GLY A 149 -13.29 -1.23 7.58
N TYR A 150 -12.02 -0.98 7.16
CA TYR A 150 -11.75 -0.60 5.78
C TYR A 150 -10.53 -1.31 5.17
N CYS A 151 -9.35 -1.13 5.73
CA CYS A 151 -8.10 -1.68 5.18
C CYS A 151 -7.26 -2.28 6.29
N LYS A 152 -6.64 -3.42 6.02
CA LYS A 152 -5.73 -4.07 6.97
C LYS A 152 -4.58 -4.75 6.25
N THR A 153 -3.37 -4.53 6.78
CA THR A 153 -2.16 -5.27 6.46
C THR A 153 -1.79 -6.15 7.63
N GLY A 154 -1.48 -7.41 7.39
CA GLY A 154 -1.12 -8.35 8.44
C GLY A 154 -0.31 -9.52 7.92
N THR A 155 0.05 -10.41 8.83
CA THR A 155 0.68 -11.70 8.50
C THR A 155 -0.12 -12.85 9.07
N TYR A 156 0.04 -14.02 8.48
CA TYR A 156 -0.45 -15.28 9.03
C TYR A 156 0.52 -16.41 8.70
N THR A 157 0.43 -17.50 9.44
CA THR A 157 1.12 -18.74 9.11
C THR A 157 0.12 -19.71 8.49
N GLY A 158 0.43 -20.21 7.31
CA GLY A 158 -0.34 -21.27 6.68
C GLY A 158 -0.19 -22.59 7.45
N ASN A 159 -1.14 -23.51 7.32
CA ASN A 159 -1.11 -24.80 8.00
C ASN A 159 -0.88 -25.99 7.04
N GLY A 160 -0.77 -25.74 5.73
CA GLY A 160 -0.57 -26.78 4.73
C GLY A 160 -1.75 -27.75 4.58
N ASN A 161 -2.95 -27.38 5.00
CA ASN A 161 -4.16 -28.22 5.00
C ASN A 161 -5.29 -27.56 4.22
N ALA A 162 -6.17 -28.35 3.63
CA ALA A 162 -7.40 -27.87 2.97
C ALA A 162 -8.39 -27.24 3.98
N ASP A 163 -8.42 -27.68 5.22
CA ASP A 163 -9.01 -26.92 6.33
C ASP A 163 -8.02 -25.89 6.83
N GLY A 164 -7.80 -24.86 6.02
CA GLY A 164 -6.73 -23.89 6.15
C GLY A 164 -6.91 -22.89 7.28
N THR A 165 -5.92 -22.02 7.43
CA THR A 165 -5.93 -20.97 8.43
C THR A 165 -7.09 -19.99 8.21
N PHE A 166 -7.78 -19.60 9.28
CA PHE A 166 -8.69 -18.45 9.28
C PHE A 166 -7.95 -17.19 9.67
N ILE A 167 -8.13 -16.14 8.89
CA ILE A 167 -7.49 -14.84 9.10
C ILE A 167 -8.55 -13.80 9.46
N TYR A 168 -8.49 -13.31 10.69
CA TYR A 168 -9.39 -12.26 11.18
C TYR A 168 -8.95 -10.88 10.70
N THR A 169 -9.81 -10.20 9.95
CA THR A 169 -9.58 -8.83 9.47
C THR A 169 -10.36 -7.78 10.25
N GLY A 170 -11.45 -8.18 10.90
CA GLY A 170 -12.39 -7.28 11.58
C GLY A 170 -13.49 -6.73 10.66
N PHE A 171 -13.51 -7.17 9.41
CA PHE A 171 -14.51 -6.83 8.39
C PHE A 171 -14.56 -7.95 7.34
N LYS A 172 -15.62 -7.95 6.54
CA LYS A 172 -15.72 -8.81 5.35
C LYS A 172 -14.87 -8.21 4.23
N PRO A 173 -13.82 -8.91 3.75
CA PRO A 173 -13.04 -8.42 2.63
C PRO A 173 -13.82 -8.45 1.31
N ALA A 174 -13.56 -7.47 0.43
CA ALA A 174 -13.88 -7.51 -0.99
C ALA A 174 -12.66 -7.87 -1.84
N PHE A 175 -11.47 -7.52 -1.36
CA PHE A 175 -10.20 -7.76 -2.01
C PHE A 175 -9.17 -8.24 -0.99
N VAL A 176 -8.39 -9.25 -1.38
CA VAL A 176 -7.26 -9.76 -0.59
C VAL A 176 -6.09 -9.99 -1.52
N MET A 177 -4.94 -9.42 -1.20
CA MET A 177 -3.67 -9.71 -1.82
C MET A 177 -2.78 -10.44 -0.83
N VAL A 178 -2.13 -11.53 -1.28
CA VAL A 178 -1.29 -12.40 -0.43
C VAL A 178 0.07 -12.59 -1.07
N LYS A 179 1.12 -12.62 -0.25
CA LYS A 179 2.50 -12.95 -0.65
C LYS A 179 3.15 -13.84 0.39
N ASP A 180 3.78 -14.94 -0.04
CA ASP A 180 4.73 -15.64 0.82
C ASP A 180 5.90 -14.71 1.10
N SER A 181 6.05 -14.31 2.36
CA SER A 181 7.10 -13.40 2.81
C SER A 181 8.35 -14.12 3.31
N SER A 182 8.26 -15.42 3.54
CA SER A 182 9.34 -16.23 4.12
C SER A 182 10.14 -17.03 3.09
N ASN A 183 9.57 -17.27 1.90
CA ASN A 183 10.21 -18.07 0.86
C ASN A 183 10.10 -17.39 -0.51
N ALA A 184 11.17 -17.50 -1.30
CA ALA A 184 11.19 -17.03 -2.68
C ALA A 184 10.54 -18.04 -3.65
N GLY A 185 10.20 -17.56 -4.85
CA GLY A 185 9.61 -18.36 -5.92
C GLY A 185 8.08 -18.42 -5.88
N TYR A 186 7.43 -17.66 -5.01
CA TYR A 186 5.98 -17.60 -4.89
C TYR A 186 5.42 -16.23 -5.30
N ASN A 187 4.27 -16.27 -5.97
CA ASN A 187 3.67 -15.09 -6.58
C ASN A 187 2.89 -14.21 -5.58
N TRP A 188 2.64 -12.97 -5.99
CA TRP A 188 1.66 -12.09 -5.37
C TRP A 188 0.26 -12.43 -5.89
N MET A 189 -0.54 -13.08 -5.08
CA MET A 189 -1.88 -13.57 -5.43
C MET A 189 -2.94 -12.54 -5.08
N MET A 190 -3.84 -12.23 -6.01
CA MET A 190 -4.95 -11.29 -5.83
C MET A 190 -6.29 -11.99 -5.98
N TYR A 191 -7.13 -11.87 -4.97
CA TYR A 191 -8.47 -12.42 -4.88
C TYR A 191 -9.49 -11.30 -4.66
N ASP A 192 -10.68 -11.45 -5.20
CA ASP A 192 -11.80 -10.56 -4.93
C ASP A 192 -13.14 -11.30 -4.92
N ASN A 193 -14.20 -10.65 -4.42
CA ASN A 193 -15.52 -11.23 -4.28
C ASN A 193 -16.45 -10.97 -5.47
N LYS A 194 -15.93 -10.52 -6.63
CA LYS A 194 -16.73 -10.17 -7.81
C LYS A 194 -16.59 -11.14 -8.97
N ARG A 195 -15.47 -11.87 -9.06
CA ARG A 195 -15.16 -12.70 -10.24
C ARG A 195 -15.85 -14.04 -10.29
N LEU A 196 -16.06 -14.70 -9.21
CA LEU A 196 -16.91 -15.90 -9.13
C LEU A 196 -17.84 -15.72 -7.95
N GLY A 197 -19.08 -16.14 -8.10
CA GLY A 197 -20.07 -16.04 -7.05
C GLY A 197 -19.54 -16.41 -5.65
N TYR A 198 -20.35 -16.29 -4.68
CA TYR A 198 -20.04 -16.41 -3.28
C TYR A 198 -19.39 -17.75 -2.91
N ASN A 199 -18.11 -17.77 -2.51
CA ASN A 199 -17.42 -18.91 -1.91
C ASN A 199 -17.57 -20.26 -2.66
N GLY A 200 -17.56 -20.22 -3.99
CA GLY A 200 -17.76 -21.42 -4.81
C GLY A 200 -16.81 -21.48 -6.00
N GLY A 201 -15.50 -21.70 -5.75
CA GLY A 201 -14.43 -21.62 -6.74
C GLY A 201 -13.74 -20.27 -6.68
N SER A 202 -12.44 -20.23 -6.87
CA SER A 202 -11.68 -19.00 -6.76
C SER A 202 -11.04 -18.66 -8.09
N ARG A 203 -11.27 -17.44 -8.54
CA ARG A 203 -10.51 -16.80 -9.60
C ARG A 203 -9.46 -15.89 -8.98
N TYR A 204 -8.30 -15.83 -9.60
CA TYR A 204 -7.22 -14.98 -9.13
C TYR A 204 -6.46 -14.32 -10.28
N LEU A 205 -5.82 -13.22 -9.97
CA LEU A 205 -4.79 -12.59 -10.78
C LEU A 205 -3.47 -12.65 -10.02
N ILE A 206 -2.38 -12.50 -10.74
CA ILE A 206 -1.03 -12.50 -10.21
C ILE A 206 -0.42 -11.13 -10.48
N ALA A 207 -0.09 -10.37 -9.44
CA ALA A 207 0.35 -8.99 -9.60
C ALA A 207 1.73 -8.86 -10.25
N ASN A 208 2.58 -9.85 -10.10
CA ASN A 208 3.94 -9.88 -10.64
C ASN A 208 4.07 -10.59 -11.99
N GLU A 209 2.96 -10.99 -12.62
CA GLU A 209 2.97 -11.73 -13.88
C GLU A 209 1.99 -11.13 -14.88
N SER A 210 2.22 -11.39 -16.16
CA SER A 210 1.34 -10.97 -17.25
C SER A 210 0.29 -12.03 -17.63
N TYR A 211 0.10 -13.05 -16.81
CA TYR A 211 -0.85 -14.13 -17.09
C TYR A 211 -2.29 -13.64 -17.09
N ALA A 212 -3.11 -14.25 -17.93
CA ALA A 212 -4.55 -14.06 -17.90
C ALA A 212 -5.12 -14.54 -16.56
N GLU A 213 -6.35 -14.13 -16.24
CA GLU A 213 -7.08 -14.65 -15.11
C GLU A 213 -7.02 -16.18 -15.09
N SER A 214 -6.59 -16.72 -13.99
CA SER A 214 -6.59 -18.15 -13.71
C SER A 214 -7.66 -18.48 -12.68
N GLY A 215 -8.13 -19.71 -12.69
CA GLY A 215 -9.10 -20.16 -11.73
C GLY A 215 -9.03 -21.66 -11.53
N SER A 216 -9.35 -22.07 -10.35
CA SER A 216 -9.60 -23.46 -9.98
C SER A 216 -11.11 -23.67 -9.82
N SER A 217 -11.58 -24.86 -10.16
CA SER A 217 -12.89 -25.34 -9.69
C SER A 217 -12.89 -25.50 -8.16
N ASP A 218 -11.69 -25.56 -7.57
CA ASP A 218 -11.52 -25.67 -6.14
C ASP A 218 -11.72 -24.31 -5.48
N ASN A 219 -12.31 -24.29 -4.32
CA ASN A 219 -12.39 -23.11 -3.50
C ASN A 219 -11.06 -22.88 -2.81
N LEU A 220 -10.34 -21.83 -3.20
CA LEU A 220 -9.02 -21.49 -2.62
C LEU A 220 -9.18 -20.70 -1.33
N MET A 221 -10.18 -19.81 -1.27
CA MET A 221 -10.40 -18.88 -0.17
C MET A 221 -11.88 -18.53 -0.03
N ASP A 222 -12.41 -18.63 1.20
CA ASP A 222 -13.73 -18.08 1.54
C ASP A 222 -13.58 -16.68 2.12
N PHE A 223 -14.36 -15.73 1.62
CA PHE A 223 -14.58 -14.44 2.25
C PHE A 223 -15.69 -14.56 3.29
N THR A 224 -15.38 -14.33 4.56
CA THR A 224 -16.33 -14.41 5.67
C THR A 224 -16.71 -13.02 6.16
N SER A 225 -17.71 -12.92 7.04
CA SER A 225 -18.19 -11.64 7.57
C SER A 225 -17.13 -10.81 8.32
N ASN A 226 -16.07 -11.47 8.80
CA ASN A 226 -15.05 -10.83 9.64
C ASN A 226 -13.60 -11.22 9.27
N GLY A 227 -13.41 -11.77 8.07
CA GLY A 227 -12.10 -12.21 7.61
C GLY A 227 -12.16 -13.09 6.37
N PHE A 228 -11.14 -13.90 6.19
CA PHE A 228 -11.08 -14.89 5.14
C PHE A 228 -10.52 -16.22 5.64
N LYS A 229 -10.93 -17.31 5.03
CA LYS A 229 -10.48 -18.66 5.38
C LYS A 229 -9.91 -19.34 4.15
N LEU A 230 -8.73 -19.91 4.31
CA LEU A 230 -8.08 -20.69 3.27
C LEU A 230 -8.73 -22.09 3.18
N ARG A 231 -8.88 -22.61 1.94
CA ARG A 231 -9.58 -23.87 1.66
C ARG A 231 -8.74 -24.88 0.89
N ILE A 232 -7.45 -24.60 0.75
CA ILE A 232 -6.53 -25.45 0.00
C ILE A 232 -5.15 -25.42 0.62
N ALA A 233 -4.37 -26.49 0.41
CA ALA A 233 -2.94 -26.55 0.78
C ALA A 233 -2.04 -26.05 -0.35
N ASP A 234 -2.36 -24.85 -0.92
CA ASP A 234 -1.60 -24.24 -2.02
C ASP A 234 -0.35 -23.53 -1.51
N GLN A 235 0.74 -23.65 -2.26
CA GLN A 235 2.04 -23.10 -1.86
C GLN A 235 2.09 -21.57 -1.87
N ASN A 236 1.29 -20.90 -2.71
CA ASN A 236 1.29 -19.44 -2.76
C ASN A 236 0.54 -18.80 -1.59
N ILE A 237 -0.35 -19.56 -0.88
CA ILE A 237 -1.20 -18.99 0.16
C ILE A 237 -1.30 -19.81 1.45
N ASN A 238 -0.99 -21.12 1.46
CA ASN A 238 -1.27 -21.97 2.63
C ASN A 238 -0.33 -23.16 2.84
N ARG A 239 0.98 -23.02 2.62
CA ARG A 239 1.98 -23.93 3.19
C ARG A 239 2.30 -23.53 4.63
N THR A 240 3.13 -24.29 5.33
CA THR A 240 3.61 -23.94 6.67
C THR A 240 4.66 -22.80 6.64
N HIS A 241 4.32 -21.74 5.91
CA HIS A 241 5.12 -20.55 5.66
C HIS A 241 4.46 -19.32 6.29
N THR A 242 5.18 -18.21 6.37
CA THR A 242 4.64 -16.93 6.79
C THR A 242 4.24 -16.11 5.57
N TYR A 243 2.98 -15.72 5.52
CA TYR A 243 2.39 -14.92 4.46
C TYR A 243 2.08 -13.52 4.94
N LEU A 244 2.37 -12.54 4.09
CA LEU A 244 1.84 -11.20 4.21
C LEU A 244 0.48 -11.14 3.51
N TYR A 245 -0.46 -10.39 4.06
CA TYR A 245 -1.69 -10.02 3.35
C TYR A 245 -1.99 -8.53 3.45
N MET A 246 -2.69 -8.03 2.44
CA MET A 246 -3.33 -6.72 2.40
C MET A 246 -4.76 -6.91 1.94
N CYS A 247 -5.73 -6.34 2.64
CA CYS A 247 -7.14 -6.51 2.31
C CYS A 247 -7.95 -5.22 2.48
N PHE A 248 -9.04 -5.13 1.70
CA PHE A 248 -9.99 -4.02 1.74
C PHE A 248 -11.40 -4.55 1.96
N ALA A 249 -12.18 -3.80 2.74
CA ALA A 249 -13.55 -4.15 3.11
C ALA A 249 -14.53 -4.09 1.94
N GLU A 250 -15.54 -4.97 1.93
CA GLU A 250 -16.66 -4.92 0.99
C GLU A 250 -17.55 -3.69 1.24
N ASN A 251 -17.78 -3.38 2.50
CA ASN A 251 -18.56 -2.21 2.92
C ASN A 251 -17.70 -1.37 3.87
N PRO A 252 -16.89 -0.44 3.33
CA PRO A 252 -15.98 0.35 4.13
C PRO A 252 -16.75 1.27 5.09
N PHE A 253 -16.20 1.45 6.28
CA PHE A 253 -16.72 2.33 7.35
C PHE A 253 -18.09 1.97 7.92
N THR A 254 -18.65 0.81 7.57
CA THR A 254 -19.81 0.29 8.30
C THR A 254 -19.32 -0.30 9.62
N SER A 255 -19.79 0.28 10.74
CA SER A 255 -19.54 -0.35 12.04
C SER A 255 -20.32 -1.66 12.11
N SER A 256 -19.74 -2.67 12.75
CA SER A 256 -20.47 -3.90 13.11
C SER A 256 -21.52 -3.68 14.24
N ALA A 257 -21.66 -2.44 14.72
CA ALA A 257 -22.79 -2.02 15.50
C ALA A 257 -23.98 -1.93 14.52
N GLY A 258 -24.57 -3.08 14.27
CA GLY A 258 -25.72 -3.19 13.40
C GLY A 258 -26.84 -2.24 13.84
N THR A 259 -27.52 -1.74 12.87
CA THR A 259 -28.89 -1.30 13.02
C THR A 259 -29.75 -2.49 13.35
#